data_044a3ea88a6988aa31f0a4bffa9f0cb3
#
_entry.id   044a3ea88a6988aa31f0a4bffa9f0cb3
#
_cell.length_a   1.000
_cell.length_b   1.000
_cell.length_c   1.000
_cell.angle_alpha   90.00
_cell.angle_beta   90.00
_cell.angle_gamma   90.00
#
_symmetry.space_group_name_H-M   'P 1'
#
loop_
_entity.id
_entity.type
_entity.pdbx_description
1 polymer ?
#
loop_
_entity_poly.entity_id
_entity_poly.type
_entity_poly.pdbx_seq_one_letter_code
_entity_poly.pdbx_strand_id
1 'polypeptide(L)'
;MNVDFIFDFASPNAYLCHKAIQNIEKTHDIKFNYIPCLLGGIMKLSNNQPPMITLAEIPNKSKYEFDTAFNRFMREHNITKFKMNEHFPVNTISLIRGAIVAQKNDFFDSYVEIVLSGLWEQSLKLDSPEALQELLTKNDCHADQVIEGIAKDEIKAELIANTSEAVEKGAFGIPTFFVEEEMFYGKDTLRELKEMSS
;
A
#
# COMPACT_ATOMS: atom_id res chain seq x y z
N MET A 1 3.85 11.66 -17.14
CA MET A 1 2.94 12.16 -16.07
C MET A 1 3.41 11.63 -14.72
N ASN A 2 3.44 12.47 -13.68
CA ASN A 2 3.78 12.05 -12.31
C ASN A 2 2.51 11.89 -11.49
N VAL A 3 2.44 10.81 -10.70
CA VAL A 3 1.29 10.45 -9.87
C VAL A 3 1.79 10.13 -8.45
N ASP A 4 1.32 10.86 -7.45
CA ASP A 4 1.57 10.50 -6.06
C ASP A 4 0.64 9.37 -5.65
N PHE A 5 1.20 8.28 -5.15
CA PHE A 5 0.48 7.12 -4.68
C PHE A 5 0.54 7.03 -3.15
N ILE A 6 -0.57 7.35 -2.50
CA ILE A 6 -0.73 7.22 -1.05
C ILE A 6 -0.86 5.75 -0.70
N PHE A 7 0.14 5.23 0.02
CA PHE A 7 0.43 3.82 0.13
C PHE A 7 0.56 3.32 1.58
N ASP A 8 -0.01 2.16 1.87
CA ASP A 8 0.25 1.35 3.08
C ASP A 8 0.12 -0.14 2.75
N PHE A 9 0.93 -0.96 3.36
CA PHE A 9 0.89 -2.42 3.27
C PHE A 9 -0.42 -3.04 3.80
N ALA A 10 -1.14 -2.34 4.67
CA ALA A 10 -2.41 -2.80 5.25
C ALA A 10 -3.54 -2.97 4.22
N SER A 11 -3.42 -2.36 3.04
CA SER A 11 -4.46 -2.40 2.02
C SER A 11 -4.21 -3.49 0.97
N PRO A 12 -5.09 -4.50 0.85
CA PRO A 12 -5.01 -5.47 -0.25
C PRO A 12 -5.17 -4.80 -1.63
N ASN A 13 -5.97 -3.73 -1.71
CA ASN A 13 -6.07 -2.94 -2.94
C ASN A 13 -4.75 -2.23 -3.29
N ALA A 14 -3.97 -1.77 -2.30
CA ALA A 14 -2.66 -1.20 -2.55
C ALA A 14 -1.66 -2.25 -3.09
N TYR A 15 -1.72 -3.50 -2.60
CA TYR A 15 -0.97 -4.60 -3.19
C TYR A 15 -1.34 -4.81 -4.67
N LEU A 16 -2.64 -4.86 -4.99
CA LEU A 16 -3.11 -5.03 -6.37
C LEU A 16 -2.62 -3.88 -7.27
N CYS A 17 -2.70 -2.65 -6.77
CA CYS A 17 -2.17 -1.48 -7.49
C CYS A 17 -0.67 -1.57 -7.72
N HIS A 18 0.12 -1.93 -6.69
CA HIS A 18 1.57 -2.10 -6.81
C HIS A 18 1.94 -3.08 -7.93
N LYS A 19 1.27 -4.24 -7.99
CA LYS A 19 1.50 -5.24 -9.05
C LYS A 19 1.09 -4.74 -10.45
N ALA A 20 0.03 -3.94 -10.55
CA ALA A 20 -0.41 -3.35 -11.81
C ALA A 20 0.52 -2.22 -12.27
N ILE A 21 0.95 -1.35 -11.36
CA ILE A 21 1.84 -0.19 -11.61
C ILE A 21 3.12 -0.62 -12.30
N GLN A 22 3.75 -1.71 -11.88
CA GLN A 22 4.99 -2.22 -12.48
C GLN A 22 4.90 -2.44 -14.01
N ASN A 23 3.71 -2.80 -14.52
CA ASN A 23 3.50 -2.95 -15.95
C ASN A 23 3.02 -1.65 -16.61
N ILE A 24 2.25 -0.84 -15.90
CA ILE A 24 1.76 0.46 -16.39
C ILE A 24 2.95 1.38 -16.71
N GLU A 25 3.90 1.51 -15.80
CA GLU A 25 5.11 2.34 -15.99
C GLU A 25 5.99 1.89 -17.17
N LYS A 26 5.91 0.61 -17.57
CA LYS A 26 6.64 0.09 -18.74
C LYS A 26 5.96 0.41 -20.08
N THR A 27 4.66 0.63 -20.06
CA THR A 27 3.82 0.72 -21.26
C THR A 27 3.23 2.11 -21.49
N HIS A 28 3.28 2.98 -20.50
CA HIS A 28 2.73 4.33 -20.53
C HIS A 28 3.76 5.32 -19.98
N ASP A 29 3.71 6.57 -20.44
CA ASP A 29 4.56 7.66 -19.90
C ASP A 29 3.98 8.19 -18.58
N ILE A 30 4.00 7.33 -17.55
CA ILE A 30 3.50 7.61 -16.21
C ILE A 30 4.51 7.10 -15.18
N LYS A 31 4.69 7.86 -14.10
CA LYS A 31 5.56 7.55 -12.98
C LYS A 31 4.77 7.64 -11.69
N PHE A 32 4.84 6.60 -10.87
CA PHE A 32 4.20 6.58 -9.56
C PHE A 32 5.23 6.85 -8.45
N ASN A 33 4.99 7.94 -7.73
CA ASN A 33 5.76 8.32 -6.55
C ASN A 33 5.02 7.80 -5.29
N TYR A 34 5.58 6.80 -4.62
CA TYR A 34 4.98 6.22 -3.43
C TYR A 34 5.16 7.14 -2.23
N ILE A 35 4.05 7.50 -1.61
CA ILE A 35 4.02 8.29 -0.36
C ILE A 35 3.59 7.35 0.78
N PRO A 36 4.53 6.85 1.60
CA PRO A 36 4.22 5.99 2.73
C PRO A 36 3.36 6.71 3.76
N CYS A 37 2.13 6.22 3.97
CA CYS A 37 1.15 6.75 4.92
C CYS A 37 0.60 5.62 5.79
N LEU A 38 0.06 5.94 6.96
CA LEU A 38 -0.59 4.97 7.83
C LEU A 38 -2.10 4.95 7.55
N LEU A 39 -2.62 3.86 6.98
CA LEU A 39 -4.05 3.71 6.65
C LEU A 39 -4.96 3.97 7.85
N GLY A 40 -4.63 3.38 9.01
CA GLY A 40 -5.39 3.62 10.24
C GLY A 40 -5.34 5.09 10.69
N GLY A 41 -4.24 5.80 10.43
CA GLY A 41 -4.09 7.23 10.67
C GLY A 41 -4.99 8.04 9.74
N ILE A 42 -4.98 7.75 8.44
CA ILE A 42 -5.87 8.40 7.45
C ILE A 42 -7.33 8.23 7.87
N MET A 43 -7.76 6.99 8.17
CA MET A 43 -9.15 6.74 8.58
C MET A 43 -9.54 7.52 9.83
N LYS A 44 -8.66 7.56 10.84
CA LYS A 44 -8.91 8.31 12.08
C LYS A 44 -9.04 9.81 11.83
N LEU A 45 -8.12 10.40 11.06
CA LEU A 45 -8.08 11.84 10.80
C LEU A 45 -9.21 12.30 9.87
N SER A 46 -9.64 11.46 8.93
CA SER A 46 -10.75 11.74 8.00
C SER A 46 -12.13 11.33 8.55
N ASN A 47 -12.20 10.84 9.79
CA ASN A 47 -13.43 10.31 10.40
C ASN A 47 -14.09 9.19 9.58
N ASN A 48 -13.26 8.39 8.88
CA ASN A 48 -13.71 7.24 8.09
C ASN A 48 -13.61 5.94 8.90
N GLN A 49 -14.32 4.92 8.46
CA GLN A 49 -14.29 3.58 9.06
C GLN A 49 -13.68 2.56 8.10
N PRO A 50 -13.02 1.50 8.63
CA PRO A 50 -12.52 0.41 7.80
C PRO A 50 -13.62 -0.20 6.93
N PRO A 51 -13.38 -0.40 5.62
CA PRO A 51 -14.38 -1.00 4.71
C PRO A 51 -14.94 -2.34 5.19
N MET A 52 -14.16 -3.11 5.94
CA MET A 52 -14.60 -4.38 6.51
C MET A 52 -15.81 -4.25 7.41
N ILE A 53 -15.95 -3.13 8.15
CA ILE A 53 -17.11 -2.87 8.99
C ILE A 53 -18.33 -2.59 8.12
N THR A 54 -18.22 -1.67 7.16
CA THR A 54 -19.35 -1.28 6.29
C THR A 54 -19.74 -2.38 5.30
N LEU A 55 -18.79 -3.20 4.84
CA LEU A 55 -19.06 -4.32 3.95
C LEU A 55 -19.72 -5.50 4.67
N ALA A 56 -19.44 -5.71 5.97
CA ALA A 56 -20.06 -6.77 6.75
C ALA A 56 -21.58 -6.60 6.87
N GLU A 57 -22.06 -5.34 6.83
CA GLU A 57 -23.49 -5.02 6.90
C GLU A 57 -24.27 -5.31 5.59
N ILE A 58 -23.54 -5.42 4.47
CA ILE A 58 -24.15 -5.62 3.15
C ILE A 58 -23.48 -6.83 2.45
N PRO A 59 -23.97 -8.07 2.69
CA PRO A 59 -23.32 -9.28 2.18
C PRO A 59 -23.11 -9.31 0.65
N ASN A 60 -24.07 -8.82 -0.12
CA ASN A 60 -23.95 -8.76 -1.58
C ASN A 60 -22.85 -7.78 -2.04
N LYS A 61 -22.63 -6.68 -1.32
CA LYS A 61 -21.55 -5.74 -1.60
C LYS A 61 -20.21 -6.36 -1.28
N SER A 62 -20.10 -7.02 -0.12
CA SER A 62 -18.89 -7.75 0.27
C SER A 62 -18.52 -8.82 -0.77
N LYS A 63 -19.49 -9.63 -1.18
CA LYS A 63 -19.30 -10.63 -2.24
C LYS A 63 -18.89 -10.02 -3.57
N TYR A 64 -19.50 -8.91 -3.97
CA TYR A 64 -19.10 -8.21 -5.20
C TYR A 64 -17.66 -7.73 -5.15
N GLU A 65 -17.25 -7.09 -4.05
CA GLU A 65 -15.88 -6.55 -3.91
C GLU A 65 -14.83 -7.66 -3.95
N PHE A 66 -14.97 -8.68 -3.11
CA PHE A 66 -13.95 -9.74 -2.98
C PHE A 66 -14.01 -10.81 -4.07
N ASP A 67 -15.19 -11.25 -4.46
CA ASP A 67 -15.31 -12.34 -5.44
C ASP A 67 -15.36 -11.83 -6.90
N THR A 68 -15.87 -10.61 -7.13
CA THR A 68 -16.06 -10.10 -8.49
C THR A 68 -15.04 -9.04 -8.86
N ALA A 69 -14.97 -7.92 -8.13
CA ALA A 69 -14.13 -6.80 -8.48
C ALA A 69 -12.63 -7.15 -8.34
N PHE A 70 -12.23 -7.81 -7.25
CA PHE A 70 -10.86 -8.28 -7.08
C PHE A 70 -10.43 -9.25 -8.18
N ASN A 71 -11.24 -10.27 -8.44
CA ASN A 71 -10.93 -11.26 -9.47
C ASN A 71 -10.88 -10.67 -10.89
N ARG A 72 -11.72 -9.66 -11.18
CA ARG A 72 -11.67 -8.93 -12.46
C ARG A 72 -10.36 -8.18 -12.60
N PHE A 73 -9.99 -7.40 -11.59
CA PHE A 73 -8.74 -6.65 -11.58
C PHE A 73 -7.51 -7.56 -11.69
N MET A 74 -7.48 -8.64 -10.92
CA MET A 74 -6.38 -9.61 -10.97
C MET A 74 -6.23 -10.25 -12.36
N ARG A 75 -7.32 -10.62 -13.02
CA ARG A 75 -7.28 -11.14 -14.40
C ARG A 75 -6.77 -10.09 -15.40
N GLU A 76 -7.26 -8.85 -15.29
CA GLU A 76 -6.83 -7.74 -16.17
C GLU A 76 -5.32 -7.50 -16.10
N HIS A 77 -4.75 -7.58 -14.89
CA HIS A 77 -3.34 -7.28 -14.63
C HIS A 77 -2.45 -8.52 -14.47
N ASN A 78 -2.96 -9.74 -14.76
CA ASN A 78 -2.22 -11.01 -14.62
C ASN A 78 -1.65 -11.24 -13.21
N ILE A 79 -2.36 -10.83 -12.17
CA ILE A 79 -1.97 -11.03 -10.77
C ILE A 79 -2.48 -12.40 -10.32
N THR A 80 -1.57 -13.36 -10.14
CA THR A 80 -1.92 -14.77 -9.88
C THR A 80 -1.60 -15.25 -8.47
N LYS A 81 -0.80 -14.50 -7.70
CA LYS A 81 -0.28 -14.95 -6.41
C LYS A 81 -1.04 -14.37 -5.20
N PHE A 82 -1.97 -13.45 -5.42
CA PHE A 82 -2.71 -12.83 -4.32
C PHE A 82 -3.42 -13.87 -3.44
N LYS A 83 -3.24 -13.75 -2.14
CA LYS A 83 -3.94 -14.50 -1.12
C LYS A 83 -4.37 -13.55 0.00
N MET A 84 -5.64 -13.58 0.38
CA MET A 84 -6.09 -12.84 1.57
C MET A 84 -5.34 -13.35 2.79
N ASN A 85 -4.73 -12.43 3.53
CA ASN A 85 -3.92 -12.78 4.69
C ASN A 85 -4.81 -13.32 5.83
N GLU A 86 -4.49 -14.49 6.36
CA GLU A 86 -5.24 -15.16 7.42
C GLU A 86 -5.15 -14.40 8.77
N HIS A 87 -4.15 -13.53 8.92
CA HIS A 87 -3.93 -12.70 10.11
C HIS A 87 -4.47 -11.28 9.94
N PHE A 88 -5.22 -11.02 8.86
CA PHE A 88 -5.79 -9.69 8.62
C PHE A 88 -6.83 -9.30 9.70
N PRO A 89 -6.82 -8.06 10.22
CA PRO A 89 -5.91 -6.96 9.89
C PRO A 89 -4.54 -7.06 10.60
N VAL A 90 -3.46 -6.80 9.86
CA VAL A 90 -2.09 -6.77 10.38
C VAL A 90 -1.71 -5.34 10.76
N ASN A 91 -1.02 -5.16 11.88
CA ASN A 91 -0.45 -3.85 12.24
C ASN A 91 0.77 -3.54 11.36
N THR A 92 0.68 -2.52 10.52
CA THR A 92 1.69 -2.17 9.53
C THR A 92 2.61 -1.01 9.92
N ILE A 93 2.54 -0.51 11.17
CA ILE A 93 3.35 0.65 11.60
C ILE A 93 4.85 0.44 11.35
N SER A 94 5.39 -0.71 11.75
CA SER A 94 6.81 -1.03 11.52
C SER A 94 7.13 -1.20 10.04
N LEU A 95 6.23 -1.81 9.28
CA LEU A 95 6.38 -2.02 7.84
C LEU A 95 6.42 -0.69 7.08
N ILE A 96 5.50 0.20 7.37
CA ILE A 96 5.43 1.47 6.63
C ILE A 96 6.55 2.44 7.04
N ARG A 97 7.02 2.40 8.30
CA ARG A 97 8.25 3.10 8.70
C ARG A 97 9.47 2.55 7.97
N GLY A 98 9.55 1.22 7.81
CA GLY A 98 10.59 0.57 7.03
C GLY A 98 10.59 1.00 5.56
N ALA A 99 9.43 1.27 4.97
CA ALA A 99 9.34 1.83 3.62
C ALA A 99 9.99 3.22 3.52
N ILE A 100 9.79 4.09 4.51
CA ILE A 100 10.46 5.39 4.58
C ILE A 100 11.98 5.22 4.71
N VAL A 101 12.44 4.30 5.57
CA VAL A 101 13.87 3.98 5.68
C VAL A 101 14.43 3.51 4.35
N ALA A 102 13.72 2.63 3.65
CA ALA A 102 14.14 2.09 2.37
C ALA A 102 14.20 3.16 1.26
N GLN A 103 13.25 4.12 1.24
CA GLN A 103 13.28 5.27 0.33
C GLN A 103 14.53 6.15 0.53
N LYS A 104 14.90 6.39 1.78
CA LYS A 104 16.08 7.22 2.12
C LYS A 104 17.42 6.55 1.81
N ASN A 105 17.41 5.25 1.48
CA ASN A 105 18.63 4.45 1.32
C ASN A 105 18.64 3.65 0.01
N ASP A 106 17.82 4.03 -0.97
CA ASP A 106 17.81 3.53 -2.36
C ASP A 106 17.53 2.03 -2.52
N PHE A 107 16.77 1.40 -1.58
CA PHE A 107 16.33 0.01 -1.71
C PHE A 107 14.80 -0.17 -1.58
N PHE A 108 14.05 0.89 -1.85
CA PHE A 108 12.59 0.93 -1.68
C PHE A 108 11.86 -0.16 -2.48
N ASP A 109 12.17 -0.35 -3.75
CA ASP A 109 11.46 -1.27 -4.63
C ASP A 109 11.60 -2.71 -4.14
N SER A 110 12.80 -3.13 -3.75
CA SER A 110 13.04 -4.46 -3.19
C SER A 110 12.34 -4.66 -1.85
N TYR A 111 12.39 -3.65 -0.98
CA TYR A 111 11.71 -3.68 0.32
C TYR A 111 10.19 -3.85 0.16
N VAL A 112 9.56 -3.03 -0.68
CA VAL A 112 8.11 -3.05 -0.90
C VAL A 112 7.66 -4.39 -1.48
N GLU A 113 8.38 -4.91 -2.48
CA GLU A 113 8.07 -6.20 -3.09
C GLU A 113 8.15 -7.34 -2.08
N ILE A 114 9.20 -7.39 -1.26
CA ILE A 114 9.40 -8.43 -0.23
C ILE A 114 8.27 -8.38 0.81
N VAL A 115 7.96 -7.20 1.34
CA VAL A 115 6.94 -7.05 2.40
C VAL A 115 5.55 -7.34 1.86
N LEU A 116 5.20 -6.83 0.67
CA LEU A 116 3.91 -7.12 0.04
C LEU A 116 3.74 -8.60 -0.29
N SER A 117 4.79 -9.25 -0.82
CA SER A 117 4.76 -10.70 -1.07
C SER A 117 4.60 -11.48 0.25
N GLY A 118 5.31 -11.09 1.31
CA GLY A 118 5.14 -11.69 2.64
C GLY A 118 3.70 -11.62 3.13
N LEU A 119 3.08 -10.45 3.04
CA LEU A 119 1.70 -10.24 3.49
C LEU A 119 0.66 -10.92 2.60
N TRP A 120 0.70 -10.66 1.28
CA TRP A 120 -0.42 -10.92 0.38
C TRP A 120 -0.21 -12.09 -0.57
N GLU A 121 0.94 -12.77 -0.53
CA GLU A 121 1.19 -14.01 -1.27
C GLU A 121 1.49 -15.19 -0.33
N GLN A 122 2.22 -14.94 0.78
CA GLN A 122 2.65 -15.97 1.73
C GLN A 122 1.81 -15.99 3.01
N SER A 123 0.91 -15.01 3.23
CA SER A 123 0.06 -14.90 4.43
C SER A 123 0.83 -14.83 5.74
N LEU A 124 1.98 -14.11 5.75
CA LEU A 124 2.79 -13.96 6.94
C LEU A 124 2.17 -12.97 7.91
N LYS A 125 2.36 -13.22 9.22
CA LYS A 125 1.97 -12.30 10.29
C LYS A 125 3.13 -11.34 10.56
N LEU A 126 3.15 -10.19 9.86
CA LEU A 126 4.21 -9.18 9.94
C LEU A 126 3.83 -8.01 10.86
N ASP A 127 3.34 -8.29 12.05
CA ASP A 127 2.84 -7.28 13.00
C ASP A 127 3.83 -6.86 14.08
N SER A 128 5.09 -7.33 13.99
CA SER A 128 6.16 -6.97 14.91
C SER A 128 7.49 -6.67 14.20
N PRO A 129 8.39 -5.88 14.81
CA PRO A 129 9.72 -5.65 14.26
C PRO A 129 10.53 -6.93 14.06
N GLU A 130 10.37 -7.93 14.94
CA GLU A 130 11.08 -9.21 14.86
C GLU A 130 10.65 -10.02 13.62
N ALA A 131 9.33 -10.07 13.35
CA ALA A 131 8.81 -10.74 12.16
C ALA A 131 9.27 -10.04 10.86
N LEU A 132 9.35 -8.70 10.87
CA LEU A 132 9.91 -7.93 9.77
C LEU A 132 11.40 -8.23 9.59
N GLN A 133 12.19 -8.24 10.68
CA GLN A 133 13.62 -8.54 10.66
C GLN A 133 13.89 -9.93 10.07
N GLU A 134 13.13 -10.94 10.50
CA GLU A 134 13.24 -12.31 9.98
C GLU A 134 12.98 -12.38 8.47
N LEU A 135 11.90 -11.72 8.02
CA LEU A 135 11.56 -11.65 6.58
C LEU A 135 12.67 -10.98 5.77
N LEU A 136 13.17 -9.84 6.23
CA LEU A 136 14.20 -9.08 5.51
C LEU A 136 15.54 -9.83 5.50
N THR A 137 15.93 -10.45 6.62
CA THR A 137 17.15 -11.26 6.72
C THR A 137 17.11 -12.45 5.74
N LYS A 138 15.96 -13.14 5.67
CA LYS A 138 15.77 -14.27 4.75
C LYS A 138 15.89 -13.88 3.28
N ASN A 139 15.63 -12.61 2.96
CA ASN A 139 15.67 -12.08 1.60
C ASN A 139 16.88 -11.17 1.33
N ASP A 140 17.89 -11.16 2.21
CA ASP A 140 19.10 -10.31 2.12
C ASP A 140 18.80 -8.81 1.90
N CYS A 141 17.74 -8.30 2.55
CA CYS A 141 17.23 -6.94 2.33
C CYS A 141 17.45 -6.03 3.56
N HIS A 142 18.67 -5.61 3.80
CA HIS A 142 19.05 -4.53 4.75
C HIS A 142 18.35 -4.60 6.13
N ALA A 143 18.13 -5.79 6.70
CA ALA A 143 17.32 -6.01 7.90
C ALA A 143 17.74 -5.11 9.08
N ASP A 144 19.02 -5.10 9.45
CA ASP A 144 19.52 -4.33 10.59
C ASP A 144 19.31 -2.81 10.40
N GLN A 145 19.57 -2.30 9.19
CA GLN A 145 19.37 -0.90 8.85
C GLN A 145 17.88 -0.50 8.95
N VAL A 146 16.96 -1.37 8.54
CA VAL A 146 15.51 -1.14 8.66
C VAL A 146 15.12 -1.12 10.14
N ILE A 147 15.55 -2.12 10.92
CA ILE A 147 15.16 -2.23 12.34
C ILE A 147 15.68 -1.07 13.17
N GLU A 148 16.92 -0.63 12.95
CA GLU A 148 17.46 0.58 13.57
C GLU A 148 16.69 1.84 13.12
N GLY A 149 16.37 1.92 11.83
CA GLY A 149 15.70 3.07 11.22
C GLY A 149 14.27 3.29 11.73
N ILE A 150 13.46 2.25 11.82
CA ILE A 150 12.04 2.36 12.23
C ILE A 150 11.86 2.90 13.67
N ALA A 151 12.89 2.81 14.49
CA ALA A 151 12.89 3.33 15.86
C ALA A 151 13.17 4.83 15.94
N LYS A 152 13.79 5.43 14.92
CA LYS A 152 14.22 6.84 14.90
C LYS A 152 13.03 7.79 14.90
N ASP A 153 13.12 8.86 15.67
CA ASP A 153 12.04 9.85 15.79
C ASP A 153 11.80 10.61 14.49
N GLU A 154 12.80 10.82 13.66
CA GLU A 154 12.68 11.43 12.34
C GLU A 154 11.79 10.60 11.40
N ILE A 155 11.90 9.27 11.42
CA ILE A 155 11.09 8.36 10.60
C ILE A 155 9.63 8.32 11.10
N LYS A 156 9.45 8.35 12.43
CA LYS A 156 8.11 8.44 13.03
C LYS A 156 7.43 9.77 12.67
N ALA A 157 8.18 10.88 12.75
CA ALA A 157 7.69 12.21 12.42
C ALA A 157 7.31 12.32 10.94
N GLU A 158 8.12 11.77 10.04
CA GLU A 158 7.85 11.75 8.61
C GLU A 158 6.59 10.95 8.27
N LEU A 159 6.39 9.78 8.88
CA LEU A 159 5.15 9.01 8.68
C LEU A 159 3.91 9.80 9.14
N ILE A 160 4.01 10.52 10.26
CA ILE A 160 2.93 11.37 10.75
C ILE A 160 2.66 12.52 9.77
N ALA A 161 3.72 13.19 9.30
CA ALA A 161 3.60 14.29 8.35
C ALA A 161 2.96 13.84 7.03
N ASN A 162 3.47 12.77 6.41
CA ASN A 162 2.91 12.20 5.18
C ASN A 162 1.42 11.85 5.34
N THR A 163 1.06 11.22 6.47
CA THR A 163 -0.32 10.81 6.75
C THR A 163 -1.25 12.02 6.91
N SER A 164 -0.80 13.06 7.62
CA SER A 164 -1.57 14.29 7.83
C SER A 164 -1.73 15.07 6.53
N GLU A 165 -0.65 15.23 5.76
CA GLU A 165 -0.68 15.92 4.47
C GLU A 165 -1.61 15.23 3.47
N ALA A 166 -1.58 13.89 3.41
CA ALA A 166 -2.51 13.14 2.56
C ALA A 166 -3.97 13.44 2.92
N VAL A 167 -4.31 13.52 4.21
CA VAL A 167 -5.67 13.85 4.66
C VAL A 167 -6.02 15.31 4.36
N GLU A 168 -5.09 16.25 4.55
CA GLU A 168 -5.29 17.66 4.20
C GLU A 168 -5.57 17.85 2.71
N LYS A 169 -4.96 17.02 1.84
CA LYS A 169 -5.25 16.97 0.40
C LYS A 169 -6.56 16.24 0.06
N GLY A 170 -7.24 15.65 1.04
CA GLY A 170 -8.54 15.01 0.87
C GLY A 170 -8.54 13.49 0.90
N ALA A 171 -7.40 12.81 1.12
CA ALA A 171 -7.38 11.36 1.23
C ALA A 171 -8.18 10.86 2.45
N PHE A 172 -8.99 9.83 2.24
CA PHE A 172 -9.82 9.19 3.28
C PHE A 172 -9.63 7.67 3.33
N GLY A 173 -8.76 7.12 2.51
CA GLY A 173 -8.45 5.68 2.44
C GLY A 173 -7.26 5.40 1.52
N ILE A 174 -6.91 4.12 1.36
CA ILE A 174 -5.80 3.65 0.51
C ILE A 174 -6.31 2.49 -0.35
N PRO A 175 -5.98 2.46 -1.66
CA PRO A 175 -5.12 3.38 -2.41
C PRO A 175 -5.81 4.70 -2.75
N THR A 176 -5.07 5.79 -2.68
CA THR A 176 -5.43 7.10 -3.21
C THR A 176 -4.27 7.59 -4.07
N PHE A 177 -4.59 8.27 -5.16
CA PHE A 177 -3.61 8.85 -6.07
C PHE A 177 -3.89 10.32 -6.26
N PHE A 178 -2.82 11.11 -6.50
CA PHE A 178 -2.93 12.51 -6.85
C PHE A 178 -2.16 12.78 -8.15
N VAL A 179 -2.79 13.47 -9.08
CA VAL A 179 -2.15 14.11 -10.23
C VAL A 179 -2.32 15.60 -10.04
N GLU A 180 -1.24 16.30 -9.68
CA GLU A 180 -1.32 17.70 -9.22
C GLU A 180 -2.31 17.84 -8.05
N GLU A 181 -3.43 18.56 -8.25
CA GLU A 181 -4.50 18.76 -7.25
C GLU A 181 -5.66 17.76 -7.38
N GLU A 182 -5.69 16.95 -8.43
CA GLU A 182 -6.81 16.03 -8.69
C GLU A 182 -6.61 14.70 -7.98
N MET A 183 -7.64 14.26 -7.23
CA MET A 183 -7.63 13.05 -6.43
C MET A 183 -8.37 11.90 -7.14
N PHE A 184 -7.74 10.73 -7.16
CA PHE A 184 -8.29 9.46 -7.65
C PHE A 184 -8.28 8.45 -6.53
N TYR A 185 -9.43 7.81 -6.26
CA TYR A 185 -9.56 6.86 -5.15
C TYR A 185 -9.90 5.45 -5.62
N GLY A 186 -9.16 4.47 -5.09
CA GLY A 186 -9.38 3.06 -5.32
C GLY A 186 -8.59 2.48 -6.49
N LYS A 187 -8.44 1.14 -6.53
CA LYS A 187 -7.63 0.44 -7.53
C LYS A 187 -8.09 0.64 -8.97
N ASP A 188 -9.41 0.79 -9.17
CA ASP A 188 -10.00 0.83 -10.50
C ASP A 188 -9.71 2.15 -11.25
N THR A 189 -9.29 3.21 -10.51
CA THR A 189 -8.87 4.50 -11.09
C THR A 189 -7.56 4.42 -11.87
N LEU A 190 -6.77 3.35 -11.71
CA LEU A 190 -5.57 3.13 -12.54
C LEU A 190 -5.89 3.11 -14.04
N ARG A 191 -7.12 2.75 -14.43
CA ARG A 191 -7.57 2.83 -15.82
C ARG A 191 -7.67 4.27 -16.29
N GLU A 192 -8.26 5.16 -15.50
CA GLU A 192 -8.38 6.58 -15.81
C GLU A 192 -6.99 7.23 -15.91
N LEU A 193 -6.09 6.94 -14.98
CA LEU A 193 -4.71 7.43 -15.00
C LEU A 193 -3.94 6.99 -16.26
N LYS A 194 -4.15 5.75 -16.72
CA LYS A 194 -3.58 5.28 -18.00
C LYS A 194 -4.13 6.07 -19.19
N GLU A 195 -5.43 6.30 -19.24
CA GLU A 195 -6.09 7.05 -20.30
C GLU A 195 -5.58 8.50 -20.36
N MET A 196 -5.32 9.13 -19.20
CA MET A 196 -4.77 10.48 -19.13
C MET A 196 -3.31 10.58 -19.60
N SER A 197 -2.55 9.49 -19.54
CA SER A 197 -1.14 9.45 -19.95
C SER A 197 -0.91 9.06 -21.42
N SER A 198 -1.97 8.86 -22.19
CA SER A 198 -1.93 8.36 -23.57
C SER A 198 -1.76 9.48 -24.61
#